data_3bd388d360cd03825026ee31895be302
#
_entry.id   3bd388d360cd03825026ee31895be302
#
_cell.length_a   1.000
_cell.length_b   1.000
_cell.length_c   1.000
_cell.angle_alpha   90.00
_cell.angle_beta   90.00
_cell.angle_gamma   90.00
#
_symmetry.space_group_name_H-M   'P 1'
#
loop_
_entity.id
_entity.type
_entity.pdbx_description
1 polymer ?
#
loop_
_entity_poly.entity_id
_entity_poly.type
_entity_poly.pdbx_seq_one_letter_code
_entity_poly.pdbx_strand_id
1 'polypeptide(L)'
;MPVSNDIKIPDNIKPKDGRFGCGPSKIRPEALSALSQSGASILGTSHRQKPVKNVVHRVREGLSSLFALPEGYEVILGNGGSTAFWDIATFGLIEKHSQHLVFGEFSSKFAIAAAEAPFLGDPTVIKSEPGTHPVAVAQAGIDTYALTHNETCLLYTSPSPRD
;
A
#
# COMPACT_ATOMS: atom_id res chain seq x y z
N MET A 1 -33.29 2.34 -7.95
CA MET A 1 -34.23 2.51 -6.82
C MET A 1 -33.86 3.80 -6.11
N PRO A 2 -34.77 4.69 -5.75
CA PRO A 2 -34.41 5.86 -4.96
C PRO A 2 -33.90 5.38 -3.60
N VAL A 3 -32.75 5.88 -3.20
CA VAL A 3 -32.19 5.62 -1.87
C VAL A 3 -33.14 6.25 -0.86
N SER A 4 -33.66 5.44 0.06
CA SER A 4 -34.52 5.94 1.13
C SER A 4 -33.74 6.95 1.97
N ASN A 5 -34.25 8.18 2.06
CA ASN A 5 -33.65 9.25 2.89
C ASN A 5 -33.81 9.01 4.40
N ASP A 6 -34.32 7.85 4.81
CA ASP A 6 -34.66 7.54 6.20
C ASP A 6 -33.57 6.78 6.97
N ILE A 7 -32.40 6.54 6.35
CA ILE A 7 -31.29 5.90 7.05
C ILE A 7 -30.66 6.90 8.02
N LYS A 8 -30.94 6.70 9.31
CA LYS A 8 -30.32 7.48 10.39
C LYS A 8 -29.19 6.66 11.02
N ILE A 9 -27.98 7.17 10.87
CA ILE A 9 -26.81 6.56 11.54
C ILE A 9 -26.84 6.99 13.01
N PRO A 10 -26.82 6.04 13.97
CA PRO A 10 -26.79 6.35 15.39
C PRO A 10 -25.57 7.23 15.76
N ASP A 11 -25.76 8.20 16.64
CA ASP A 11 -24.70 9.17 16.98
C ASP A 11 -23.48 8.51 17.66
N ASN A 12 -23.68 7.39 18.35
CA ASN A 12 -22.60 6.66 19.01
C ASN A 12 -21.64 5.95 18.05
N ILE A 13 -22.04 5.73 16.78
CA ILE A 13 -21.17 5.15 15.75
C ILE A 13 -20.70 6.17 14.73
N LYS A 14 -21.22 7.42 14.81
CA LYS A 14 -20.70 8.48 13.96
C LYS A 14 -19.27 8.83 14.35
N PRO A 15 -18.36 9.03 13.37
CA PRO A 15 -17.03 9.50 13.68
C PRO A 15 -17.09 10.90 14.30
N LYS A 16 -16.32 11.14 15.35
CA LYS A 16 -16.18 12.48 15.94
C LYS A 16 -15.53 13.48 15.00
N ASP A 17 -14.83 12.99 13.99
CA ASP A 17 -14.09 13.75 13.00
C ASP A 17 -14.19 13.01 11.67
N GLY A 18 -14.65 13.70 10.64
CA GLY A 18 -14.92 13.11 9.30
C GLY A 18 -13.70 13.01 8.38
N ARG A 19 -12.48 13.08 8.91
CA ARG A 19 -11.25 12.95 8.11
C ARG A 19 -10.95 11.49 7.78
N PHE A 20 -11.64 10.96 6.75
CA PHE A 20 -11.51 9.60 6.20
C PHE A 20 -11.25 9.66 4.69
N GLY A 21 -10.26 10.43 4.28
CA GLY A 21 -9.88 10.49 2.87
C GLY A 21 -9.06 9.27 2.44
N CYS A 22 -9.00 9.05 1.13
CA CYS A 22 -8.09 8.08 0.51
C CYS A 22 -6.65 8.64 0.50
N GLY A 23 -6.02 8.68 1.65
CA GLY A 23 -4.69 9.24 1.83
C GLY A 23 -4.57 9.84 3.23
N PRO A 24 -4.55 11.18 3.38
CA PRO A 24 -4.45 11.79 4.69
C PRO A 24 -5.60 11.39 5.59
N SER A 25 -5.27 10.86 6.76
CA SER A 25 -6.24 10.46 7.76
C SER A 25 -5.90 11.06 9.12
N LYS A 26 -6.87 11.04 10.03
CA LYS A 26 -6.71 11.60 11.37
C LYS A 26 -5.64 10.85 12.16
N ILE A 27 -4.70 11.59 12.71
CA ILE A 27 -3.76 11.06 13.70
C ILE A 27 -4.46 11.01 15.07
N ARG A 28 -4.30 9.92 15.79
CA ARG A 28 -4.85 9.75 17.12
C ARG A 28 -4.19 10.72 18.10
N PRO A 29 -4.96 11.44 18.94
CA PRO A 29 -4.40 12.38 19.92
C PRO A 29 -3.35 11.75 20.85
N GLU A 30 -3.54 10.47 21.20
CA GLU A 30 -2.60 9.72 22.07
C GLU A 30 -1.23 9.56 21.40
N ALA A 31 -1.19 9.38 20.08
CA ALA A 31 0.05 9.29 19.32
C ALA A 31 0.82 10.62 19.33
N LEU A 32 0.10 11.74 19.18
CA LEU A 32 0.70 13.08 19.29
C LEU A 32 1.23 13.35 20.70
N SER A 33 0.45 12.98 21.73
CA SER A 33 0.87 13.15 23.13
C SER A 33 2.11 12.29 23.43
N ALA A 34 2.14 11.04 22.97
CA ALA A 34 3.30 10.16 23.13
C ALA A 34 4.54 10.73 22.43
N LEU A 35 4.39 11.27 21.22
CA LEU A 35 5.49 11.91 20.50
C LEU A 35 5.99 13.16 21.23
N SER A 36 5.10 13.99 21.75
CA SER A 36 5.43 15.19 22.53
C SER A 36 6.23 14.84 23.80
N GLN A 37 5.88 13.76 24.49
CA GLN A 37 6.53 13.34 25.72
C GLN A 37 7.88 12.65 25.48
N SER A 38 7.99 11.80 24.48
CA SER A 38 9.17 10.98 24.20
C SER A 38 10.07 11.54 23.10
N GLY A 39 9.53 12.40 22.25
CA GLY A 39 10.22 12.90 21.06
C GLY A 39 11.51 13.64 21.36
N ALA A 40 11.55 14.41 22.44
CA ALA A 40 12.74 15.18 22.85
C ALA A 40 13.98 14.29 23.13
N SER A 41 13.78 13.03 23.51
CA SER A 41 14.86 12.08 23.75
C SER A 41 15.36 11.33 22.51
N ILE A 42 14.60 11.43 21.40
CA ILE A 42 14.85 10.66 20.16
C ILE A 42 15.14 11.59 18.98
N LEU A 43 14.33 12.66 18.84
CA LEU A 43 14.47 13.62 17.75
C LEU A 43 15.81 14.35 17.84
N GLY A 44 16.51 14.45 16.70
CA GLY A 44 17.86 15.00 16.64
C GLY A 44 18.95 14.02 17.06
N THR A 45 18.60 12.81 17.50
CA THR A 45 19.56 11.75 17.83
C THR A 45 19.94 10.97 16.58
N SER A 46 21.22 10.65 16.44
CA SER A 46 21.70 9.85 15.30
C SER A 46 21.02 8.49 15.23
N HIS A 47 20.66 8.08 14.02
CA HIS A 47 20.09 6.75 13.74
C HIS A 47 21.01 5.58 14.17
N ARG A 48 22.31 5.84 14.41
CA ARG A 48 23.27 4.86 14.92
C ARG A 48 23.18 4.66 16.44
N GLN A 49 22.52 5.56 17.15
CA GLN A 49 22.40 5.51 18.60
C GLN A 49 21.30 4.55 19.07
N LYS A 50 21.52 3.93 20.24
CA LYS A 50 20.59 2.95 20.83
C LYS A 50 19.13 3.42 20.92
N PRO A 51 18.81 4.66 21.35
CA PRO A 51 17.42 5.10 21.45
C PRO A 51 16.68 4.98 20.11
N VAL A 52 17.27 5.42 19.01
CA VAL A 52 16.67 5.36 17.68
C VAL A 52 16.58 3.92 17.17
N LYS A 53 17.68 3.15 17.32
CA LYS A 53 17.69 1.72 16.97
C LYS A 53 16.60 0.95 17.70
N ASN A 54 16.36 1.23 18.97
CA ASN A 54 15.32 0.57 19.76
C ASN A 54 13.92 0.89 19.25
N VAL A 55 13.66 2.12 18.79
CA VAL A 55 12.36 2.46 18.18
C VAL A 55 12.13 1.67 16.89
N VAL A 56 13.13 1.63 16.01
CA VAL A 56 13.08 0.85 14.77
C VAL A 56 12.87 -0.64 15.07
N HIS A 57 13.62 -1.18 16.01
CA HIS A 57 13.50 -2.59 16.43
C HIS A 57 12.06 -2.90 16.92
N ARG A 58 11.51 -2.08 17.81
CA ARG A 58 10.14 -2.25 18.31
C ARG A 58 9.09 -2.22 17.21
N VAL A 59 9.25 -1.36 16.20
CA VAL A 59 8.34 -1.32 15.04
C VAL A 59 8.44 -2.62 14.26
N ARG A 60 9.64 -3.07 13.94
CA ARG A 60 9.88 -4.31 13.19
C ARG A 60 9.32 -5.52 13.92
N GLU A 61 9.63 -5.68 15.20
CA GLU A 61 9.11 -6.77 16.03
C GLU A 61 7.58 -6.73 16.17
N GLY A 62 7.03 -5.53 16.38
CA GLY A 62 5.58 -5.36 16.49
C GLY A 62 4.84 -5.74 15.22
N LEU A 63 5.36 -5.37 14.05
CA LEU A 63 4.77 -5.75 12.76
C LEU A 63 4.97 -7.24 12.46
N SER A 64 6.15 -7.78 12.78
CA SER A 64 6.43 -9.21 12.62
C SER A 64 5.46 -10.06 13.46
N SER A 65 5.23 -9.66 14.70
CA SER A 65 4.26 -10.32 15.60
C SER A 65 2.82 -10.15 15.13
N LEU A 66 2.43 -8.94 14.71
CA LEU A 66 1.08 -8.64 14.25
C LEU A 66 0.67 -9.48 13.04
N PHE A 67 1.58 -9.65 12.10
CA PHE A 67 1.36 -10.43 10.88
C PHE A 67 1.75 -11.91 11.00
N ALA A 68 2.23 -12.35 12.17
CA ALA A 68 2.73 -13.71 12.39
C ALA A 68 3.69 -14.15 11.25
N LEU A 69 4.69 -13.33 10.97
CA LEU A 69 5.58 -13.55 9.83
C LEU A 69 6.27 -14.91 9.94
N PRO A 70 6.29 -15.72 8.86
CA PRO A 70 7.00 -16.97 8.84
C PRO A 70 8.52 -16.77 8.95
N GLU A 71 9.23 -17.85 9.28
CA GLU A 71 10.69 -17.85 9.23
C GLU A 71 11.20 -17.48 7.82
N GLY A 72 12.25 -16.67 7.76
CA GLY A 72 12.81 -16.14 6.51
C GLY A 72 12.19 -14.84 6.03
N TYR A 73 11.11 -14.36 6.66
CA TYR A 73 10.54 -13.05 6.38
C TYR A 73 11.02 -12.01 7.37
N GLU A 74 11.23 -10.80 6.89
CA GLU A 74 11.57 -9.68 7.75
C GLU A 74 10.84 -8.39 7.35
N VAL A 75 10.65 -7.50 8.31
CA VAL A 75 10.09 -6.17 8.11
C VAL A 75 11.20 -5.22 7.68
N ILE A 76 11.06 -4.63 6.51
CA ILE A 76 11.97 -3.60 6.00
C ILE A 76 11.24 -2.26 6.00
N LEU A 77 11.84 -1.25 6.63
CA LEU A 77 11.31 0.10 6.67
C LEU A 77 12.00 0.94 5.58
N GLY A 78 11.20 1.58 4.74
CA GLY A 78 11.66 2.44 3.66
C GLY A 78 10.89 3.75 3.59
N ASN A 79 11.42 4.70 2.88
CA ASN A 79 10.70 5.92 2.49
C ASN A 79 9.89 5.65 1.22
N GLY A 80 8.78 6.38 1.08
CA GLY A 80 7.94 6.33 -0.11
C GLY A 80 6.57 5.76 0.17
N GLY A 81 5.85 5.41 -0.78
CA GLY A 81 4.56 4.72 -0.76
C GLY A 81 4.57 3.73 -1.90
N SER A 82 3.46 3.59 -2.61
CA SER A 82 3.35 2.70 -3.77
C SER A 82 4.38 3.01 -4.85
N THR A 83 4.75 4.27 -5.06
CA THR A 83 5.77 4.67 -6.04
C THR A 83 7.12 4.00 -5.76
N ALA A 84 7.58 4.02 -4.51
CA ALA A 84 8.83 3.36 -4.14
C ALA A 84 8.74 1.83 -4.33
N PHE A 85 7.57 1.24 -4.08
CA PHE A 85 7.35 -0.19 -4.35
C PHE A 85 7.41 -0.51 -5.84
N TRP A 86 6.85 0.35 -6.71
CA TRP A 86 6.94 0.15 -8.17
C TRP A 86 8.38 0.16 -8.66
N ASP A 87 9.21 1.07 -8.13
CA ASP A 87 10.64 1.08 -8.43
C ASP A 87 11.31 -0.23 -7.97
N ILE A 88 11.05 -0.64 -6.74
CA ILE A 88 11.59 -1.90 -6.19
C ILE A 88 11.16 -3.10 -7.05
N ALA A 89 9.89 -3.17 -7.42
CA ALA A 89 9.36 -4.27 -8.24
C ALA A 89 9.96 -4.27 -9.64
N THR A 90 10.10 -3.10 -10.24
CA THR A 90 10.69 -2.94 -11.58
C THR A 90 12.15 -3.37 -11.59
N PHE A 91 12.94 -3.04 -10.56
CA PHE A 91 14.36 -3.40 -10.49
C PHE A 91 14.63 -4.80 -9.90
N GLY A 92 13.72 -5.36 -9.14
CA GLY A 92 14.00 -6.56 -8.34
C GLY A 92 13.06 -7.76 -8.51
N LEU A 93 11.86 -7.54 -9.05
CA LEU A 93 10.86 -8.62 -9.21
C LEU A 93 10.56 -8.95 -10.67
N ILE A 94 10.57 -7.97 -11.58
CA ILE A 94 10.35 -8.19 -13.00
C ILE A 94 11.69 -8.57 -13.62
N GLU A 95 11.75 -9.75 -14.23
CA GLU A 95 12.99 -10.21 -14.91
C GLU A 95 13.10 -9.65 -16.33
N LYS A 96 12.03 -9.76 -17.12
CA LYS A 96 12.00 -9.33 -18.53
C LYS A 96 10.68 -8.72 -18.95
N HIS A 97 9.57 -9.40 -18.72
CA HIS A 97 8.25 -8.98 -19.18
C HIS A 97 7.18 -9.17 -18.13
N SER A 98 6.38 -8.15 -17.93
CA SER A 98 5.27 -8.16 -16.99
C SER A 98 3.91 -8.01 -17.68
N GLN A 99 2.87 -8.48 -17.01
CA GLN A 99 1.48 -8.23 -17.37
C GLN A 99 0.83 -7.43 -16.25
N HIS A 100 0.23 -6.29 -16.60
CA HIS A 100 -0.43 -5.39 -15.66
C HIS A 100 -1.93 -5.36 -15.86
N LEU A 101 -2.69 -5.57 -14.78
CA LEU A 101 -4.13 -5.38 -14.75
C LEU A 101 -4.43 -3.94 -14.34
N VAL A 102 -4.92 -3.12 -15.27
CA VAL A 102 -5.12 -1.69 -15.09
C VAL A 102 -6.61 -1.36 -15.05
N PHE A 103 -7.05 -0.79 -13.93
CA PHE A 103 -8.44 -0.38 -13.71
C PHE A 103 -8.57 0.90 -12.85
N GLY A 104 -7.44 1.58 -12.59
CA GLY A 104 -7.39 2.84 -11.86
C GLY A 104 -6.02 3.49 -11.91
N GLU A 105 -5.82 4.49 -11.07
CA GLU A 105 -4.63 5.34 -11.08
C GLU A 105 -3.36 4.59 -10.62
N PHE A 106 -3.46 3.80 -9.53
CA PHE A 106 -2.29 3.09 -8.98
C PHE A 106 -1.85 1.95 -9.89
N SER A 107 -2.78 1.18 -10.40
CA SER A 107 -2.49 0.12 -11.36
C SER A 107 -1.90 0.67 -12.66
N SER A 108 -2.40 1.83 -13.14
CA SER A 108 -1.85 2.51 -14.33
C SER A 108 -0.43 3.00 -14.11
N LYS A 109 -0.14 3.63 -12.98
CA LYS A 109 1.21 4.13 -12.67
C LYS A 109 2.25 3.03 -12.56
N PHE A 110 1.88 1.88 -12.03
CA PHE A 110 2.80 0.74 -12.00
C PHE A 110 3.11 0.22 -13.42
N ALA A 111 2.09 0.13 -14.29
CA ALA A 111 2.30 -0.24 -15.68
C ALA A 111 3.22 0.75 -16.42
N ILE A 112 3.06 2.06 -16.15
CA ILE A 112 3.92 3.11 -16.70
C ILE A 112 5.35 2.96 -16.18
N ALA A 113 5.55 2.76 -14.88
CA ALA A 113 6.89 2.56 -14.32
C ALA A 113 7.62 1.36 -14.96
N ALA A 114 6.90 0.26 -15.22
CA ALA A 114 7.47 -0.88 -15.93
C ALA A 114 7.79 -0.57 -17.40
N ALA A 115 6.93 0.17 -18.09
CA ALA A 115 7.15 0.56 -19.49
C ALA A 115 8.31 1.55 -19.66
N GLU A 116 8.54 2.41 -18.68
CA GLU A 116 9.64 3.38 -18.71
C GLU A 116 10.99 2.79 -18.31
N ALA A 117 11.03 1.56 -17.81
CA ALA A 117 12.26 0.89 -17.43
C ALA A 117 13.04 0.41 -18.66
N PRO A 118 14.21 1.01 -18.99
CA PRO A 118 14.91 0.76 -20.26
C PRO A 118 15.53 -0.62 -20.38
N PHE A 119 15.54 -1.40 -19.31
CA PHE A 119 16.10 -2.76 -19.23
C PHE A 119 15.03 -3.85 -19.24
N LEU A 120 13.74 -3.47 -19.26
CA LEU A 120 12.62 -4.41 -19.38
C LEU A 120 12.01 -4.37 -20.78
N GLY A 121 11.32 -5.41 -21.16
CA GLY A 121 10.47 -5.42 -22.34
C GLY A 121 9.15 -4.70 -22.07
N ASP A 122 8.47 -4.25 -23.13
CA ASP A 122 7.17 -3.57 -23.00
C ASP A 122 6.18 -4.44 -22.23
N PRO A 123 5.52 -3.90 -21.19
CA PRO A 123 4.56 -4.67 -20.43
C PRO A 123 3.27 -4.93 -21.22
N THR A 124 2.70 -6.11 -21.06
CA THR A 124 1.33 -6.38 -21.50
C THR A 124 0.35 -5.69 -20.56
N VAL A 125 -0.53 -4.84 -21.08
CA VAL A 125 -1.50 -4.09 -20.29
C VAL A 125 -2.92 -4.53 -20.64
N ILE A 126 -3.65 -5.09 -19.66
CA ILE A 126 -5.06 -5.43 -19.77
C ILE A 126 -5.86 -4.42 -18.96
N LYS A 127 -6.76 -3.68 -19.63
CA LYS A 127 -7.55 -2.59 -19.04
C LYS A 127 -9.00 -2.97 -18.85
N SER A 128 -9.60 -2.45 -17.79
CA SER A 128 -11.05 -2.42 -17.59
C SER A 128 -11.50 -1.08 -17.05
N GLU A 129 -12.80 -0.83 -17.06
CA GLU A 129 -13.38 0.41 -16.53
C GLU A 129 -13.20 0.52 -15.02
N PRO A 130 -13.09 1.75 -14.48
CA PRO A 130 -13.07 1.98 -13.05
C PRO A 130 -14.26 1.33 -12.32
N GLY A 131 -14.00 0.70 -11.18
CA GLY A 131 -15.02 -0.04 -10.42
C GLY A 131 -15.21 -1.49 -10.86
N THR A 132 -14.44 -1.94 -11.84
CA THR A 132 -14.29 -3.35 -12.23
C THR A 132 -12.81 -3.75 -12.12
N HIS A 133 -12.47 -4.98 -12.41
CA HIS A 133 -11.07 -5.36 -12.59
C HIS A 133 -10.94 -6.37 -13.75
N PRO A 134 -9.88 -6.29 -14.55
CA PRO A 134 -9.63 -7.25 -15.60
C PRO A 134 -9.09 -8.57 -15.01
N VAL A 135 -9.14 -9.62 -15.81
CA VAL A 135 -8.59 -10.94 -15.43
C VAL A 135 -7.26 -11.15 -16.13
N ALA A 136 -6.28 -11.68 -15.39
CA ALA A 136 -4.99 -12.03 -15.95
C ALA A 136 -5.13 -13.13 -17.00
N VAL A 137 -4.36 -13.01 -18.08
CA VAL A 137 -4.34 -13.99 -19.17
C VAL A 137 -2.97 -14.67 -19.19
N ALA A 138 -2.96 -15.97 -19.08
CA ALA A 138 -1.70 -16.73 -19.19
C ALA A 138 -1.07 -16.49 -20.58
N GLN A 139 0.15 -15.98 -20.58
CA GLN A 139 0.88 -15.60 -21.78
C GLN A 139 2.32 -16.08 -21.67
N ALA A 140 2.84 -16.73 -22.72
CA ALA A 140 4.22 -17.17 -22.76
C ALA A 140 5.17 -15.97 -22.70
N GLY A 141 6.24 -16.11 -21.90
CA GLY A 141 7.26 -15.07 -21.74
C GLY A 141 6.95 -14.01 -20.69
N ILE A 142 5.76 -14.02 -20.06
CA ILE A 142 5.47 -13.19 -18.89
C ILE A 142 6.04 -13.88 -17.65
N ASP A 143 6.91 -13.18 -16.95
CA ASP A 143 7.51 -13.63 -15.68
C ASP A 143 6.84 -13.04 -14.45
N THR A 144 6.15 -11.90 -14.61
CA THR A 144 5.53 -11.18 -13.50
C THR A 144 4.12 -10.71 -13.85
N TYR A 145 3.15 -11.00 -12.95
CA TYR A 145 1.77 -10.52 -13.05
C TYR A 145 1.50 -9.47 -11.97
N ALA A 146 1.22 -8.25 -12.37
CA ALA A 146 0.94 -7.13 -11.48
C ALA A 146 -0.56 -6.99 -11.24
N LEU A 147 -0.98 -7.33 -10.03
CA LEU A 147 -2.37 -7.29 -9.55
C LEU A 147 -2.49 -6.26 -8.45
N THR A 148 -3.19 -5.16 -8.71
CA THR A 148 -3.46 -4.14 -7.70
C THR A 148 -4.67 -4.56 -6.87
N HIS A 149 -4.42 -5.09 -5.66
CA HIS A 149 -5.50 -5.57 -4.80
C HIS A 149 -6.44 -4.44 -4.34
N ASN A 150 -5.89 -3.26 -4.01
CA ASN A 150 -6.66 -2.10 -3.60
C ASN A 150 -6.32 -0.90 -4.48
N GLU A 151 -7.31 -0.41 -5.23
CA GLU A 151 -7.20 0.83 -6.00
C GLU A 151 -7.73 1.99 -5.15
N THR A 152 -6.86 2.61 -4.41
CA THR A 152 -7.18 3.60 -3.36
C THR A 152 -8.00 4.78 -3.89
N CYS A 153 -7.69 5.28 -5.10
CA CYS A 153 -8.39 6.43 -5.69
C CYS A 153 -9.86 6.16 -5.96
N LEU A 154 -10.23 4.90 -6.18
CA LEU A 154 -11.58 4.46 -6.45
C LEU A 154 -12.27 3.90 -5.21
N LEU A 155 -11.56 3.76 -4.08
CA LEU A 155 -12.00 3.01 -2.91
C LEU A 155 -12.45 1.58 -3.28
N TYR A 156 -11.82 1.00 -4.30
CA TYR A 156 -12.13 -0.32 -4.83
C TYR A 156 -11.11 -1.34 -4.35
N THR A 157 -11.58 -2.43 -3.79
CA THR A 157 -10.76 -3.58 -3.40
C THR A 157 -11.17 -4.78 -4.22
N SER A 158 -10.22 -5.37 -4.93
CA SER A 158 -10.47 -6.58 -5.72
C SER A 158 -10.83 -7.76 -4.80
N PRO A 159 -11.76 -8.63 -5.22
CA PRO A 159 -12.04 -9.86 -4.48
C PRO A 159 -10.77 -10.69 -4.26
N SER A 160 -10.65 -11.27 -3.08
CA SER A 160 -9.56 -12.18 -2.74
C SER A 160 -10.07 -13.62 -2.80
N PRO A 161 -9.24 -14.62 -3.18
CA PRO A 161 -9.60 -16.03 -3.05
C PRO A 161 -9.88 -16.49 -1.62
N ARG A 162 -9.65 -15.61 -0.64
CA ARG A 162 -9.90 -15.85 0.78
C ARG A 162 -11.23 -15.26 1.27
N ASP A 163 -11.90 -14.46 0.44
CA ASP A 163 -13.22 -13.89 0.71
C ASP A 163 -14.31 -14.89 0.30
#